data_66002b62ff64826361818965d3303e1b
#
_entry.id   66002b62ff64826361818965d3303e1b
#
_cell.length_a   1.000
_cell.length_b   1.000
_cell.length_c   1.000
_cell.angle_alpha   90.00
_cell.angle_beta   90.00
_cell.angle_gamma   90.00
#
_symmetry.space_group_name_H-M   'P 1'
#
loop_
_entity.id
_entity.type
_entity.pdbx_description
1 polymer ?
#
loop_
_entity_poly.entity_id
_entity_poly.type
_entity_poly.pdbx_seq_one_letter_code
_entity_poly.pdbx_strand_id
1 'polypeptide(L)'
;MTATMQVSMTPSVLVVDDEEDIRDLARAILEMGGFQVIDEAEDGASALERFMQLDPPPIPTVVLLDNRMPGLTGLQVADEMLRHNPDQVIILFSAHLDGTVEDEARALGVTACVSKMDAPRLPEIIRRLLPTG
;
A
#
# COMPACT_ATOMS: atom_id res chain seq x y z
N MET A 1 -14.79 -16.32 -26.96
CA MET A 1 -14.68 -15.97 -26.47
C MET A 1 -14.09 -15.71 -25.65
N THR A 2 -13.92 -15.84 -25.32
CA THR A 2 -13.45 -15.65 -24.58
C THR A 2 -13.05 -14.70 -23.97
N ALA A 3 -13.03 -14.24 -24.26
CA ALA A 3 -12.66 -13.08 -24.04
C ALA A 3 -12.82 -12.64 -22.78
N THR A 4 -13.67 -12.86 -22.41
CA THR A 4 -14.03 -12.48 -21.33
C THR A 4 -13.09 -12.53 -20.34
N MET A 5 -12.44 -13.13 -20.47
CA MET A 5 -11.69 -13.24 -19.58
C MET A 5 -10.82 -12.30 -19.34
N GLN A 6 -10.84 -11.47 -19.88
CA GLN A 6 -10.18 -10.47 -19.63
C GLN A 6 -10.65 -9.84 -18.64
N VAL A 7 -10.91 -10.32 -17.74
CA VAL A 7 -11.20 -9.68 -16.64
C VAL A 7 -10.09 -8.87 -16.30
N SER A 8 -10.29 -7.67 -16.44
CA SER A 8 -9.34 -6.80 -16.07
C SER A 8 -9.26 -6.87 -14.63
N MET A 9 -8.21 -7.33 -14.12
CA MET A 9 -8.00 -7.32 -12.73
C MET A 9 -7.57 -5.94 -12.37
N THR A 10 -8.52 -5.13 -11.99
CA THR A 10 -8.20 -3.81 -11.46
C THR A 10 -7.31 -3.98 -10.24
N PRO A 11 -6.12 -3.40 -10.23
CA PRO A 11 -5.25 -3.52 -9.07
C PRO A 11 -5.93 -2.92 -7.83
N SER A 12 -5.79 -3.59 -6.71
CA SER A 12 -6.42 -3.19 -5.46
C SER A 12 -5.40 -2.65 -4.47
N VAL A 13 -5.83 -1.70 -3.66
CA VAL A 13 -4.94 -1.03 -2.70
C VAL A 13 -5.61 -0.99 -1.33
N LEU A 14 -4.84 -1.34 -0.31
CA LEU A 14 -5.20 -1.08 1.07
C LEU A 14 -4.46 0.19 1.49
N VAL A 15 -5.19 1.21 1.93
CA VAL A 15 -4.60 2.49 2.34
C VAL A 15 -4.55 2.57 3.86
N VAL A 16 -3.37 2.78 4.41
CA VAL A 16 -3.16 2.84 5.85
C VAL A 16 -2.53 4.18 6.24
N ASP A 17 -3.27 5.01 6.95
CA ASP A 17 -2.79 6.31 7.41
C ASP A 17 -3.70 6.77 8.54
N ASP A 18 -3.15 7.38 9.57
CA ASP A 18 -3.95 7.84 10.70
C ASP A 18 -4.70 9.14 10.40
N GLU A 19 -4.38 9.81 9.31
CA GLU A 19 -5.05 11.05 8.93
C GLU A 19 -6.11 10.78 7.87
N GLU A 20 -7.35 11.07 8.21
CA GLU A 20 -8.47 10.83 7.29
C GLU A 20 -8.31 11.63 5.99
N ASP A 21 -7.84 12.88 6.09
CA ASP A 21 -7.66 13.71 4.90
C ASP A 21 -6.67 13.10 3.93
N ILE A 22 -5.64 12.46 4.44
CA ILE A 22 -4.64 11.80 3.59
C ILE A 22 -5.24 10.55 2.96
N ARG A 23 -6.03 9.78 3.72
CA ARG A 23 -6.71 8.60 3.15
C ARG A 23 -7.66 9.01 2.04
N ASP A 24 -8.41 10.11 2.24
CA ASP A 24 -9.34 10.61 1.22
C ASP A 24 -8.58 11.06 -0.02
N LEU A 25 -7.48 11.78 0.16
CA LEU A 25 -6.65 12.24 -0.96
C LEU A 25 -6.07 11.05 -1.73
N ALA A 26 -5.52 10.09 -1.03
CA ALA A 26 -4.94 8.91 -1.66
C ALA A 26 -6.01 8.13 -2.43
N ARG A 27 -7.19 7.96 -1.84
CA ARG A 27 -8.29 7.28 -2.52
C ARG A 27 -8.66 8.00 -3.82
N ALA A 28 -8.81 9.32 -3.77
CA ALA A 28 -9.18 10.07 -4.97
C ALA A 28 -8.13 9.92 -6.07
N ILE A 29 -6.85 10.05 -5.71
CA ILE A 29 -5.76 9.95 -6.67
C ILE A 29 -5.68 8.53 -7.26
N LEU A 30 -5.80 7.52 -6.41
CA LEU A 30 -5.69 6.13 -6.85
C LEU A 30 -6.87 5.75 -7.74
N GLU A 31 -8.08 6.14 -7.37
CA GLU A 31 -9.26 5.79 -8.16
C GLU A 31 -9.24 6.50 -9.52
N MET A 32 -8.79 7.76 -9.55
CA MET A 32 -8.63 8.45 -10.83
C MET A 32 -7.57 7.76 -11.69
N GLY A 33 -6.61 7.13 -11.09
CA GLY A 33 -5.55 6.42 -11.80
C GLY A 33 -5.90 5.00 -12.21
N GLY A 34 -7.11 4.54 -11.92
CA GLY A 34 -7.54 3.20 -12.33
C GLY A 34 -7.34 2.11 -11.29
N PHE A 35 -7.04 2.49 -10.05
CA PHE A 35 -6.89 1.53 -8.96
C PHE A 35 -8.16 1.49 -8.11
N GLN A 36 -8.36 0.38 -7.42
CA GLN A 36 -9.50 0.24 -6.52
C GLN A 36 -9.00 0.23 -5.09
N VAL A 37 -9.45 1.17 -4.27
CA VAL A 37 -9.13 1.15 -2.84
C VAL A 37 -10.14 0.23 -2.17
N ILE A 38 -9.67 -0.94 -1.74
CA ILE A 38 -10.57 -1.98 -1.24
C ILE A 38 -10.84 -1.84 0.25
N ASP A 39 -9.98 -1.16 0.97
CA ASP A 39 -10.17 -0.91 2.39
C ASP A 39 -9.21 0.17 2.86
N GLU A 40 -9.49 0.71 4.04
CA GLU A 40 -8.64 1.70 4.69
C GLU A 40 -8.47 1.32 6.15
N ALA A 41 -7.34 1.72 6.72
CA ALA A 41 -7.09 1.52 8.14
C ALA A 41 -6.44 2.78 8.71
N GLU A 42 -6.75 3.10 9.96
CA GLU A 42 -6.24 4.31 10.59
C GLU A 42 -5.08 4.06 11.55
N ASP A 43 -4.73 2.82 11.79
CA ASP A 43 -3.58 2.49 12.63
C ASP A 43 -3.03 1.11 12.24
N GLY A 44 -1.89 0.76 12.83
CA GLY A 44 -1.21 -0.47 12.47
C GLY A 44 -1.97 -1.73 12.85
N ALA A 45 -2.60 -1.73 14.02
CA ALA A 45 -3.35 -2.91 14.46
C ALA A 45 -4.53 -3.18 13.54
N SER A 46 -5.28 -2.13 13.19
CA SER A 46 -6.39 -2.25 12.24
C SER A 46 -5.92 -2.69 10.89
N ALA A 47 -4.76 -2.17 10.46
CA ALA A 47 -4.19 -2.52 9.16
C ALA A 47 -3.87 -4.01 9.09
N LEU A 48 -3.25 -4.55 10.13
CA LEU A 48 -2.93 -5.98 10.17
C LEU A 48 -4.19 -6.83 10.20
N GLU A 49 -5.17 -6.41 10.98
CA GLU A 49 -6.43 -7.15 11.04
C GLU A 49 -7.10 -7.19 9.68
N ARG A 50 -7.19 -6.06 9.00
CA ARG A 50 -7.81 -6.01 7.68
C ARG A 50 -7.02 -6.79 6.65
N PHE A 51 -5.70 -6.70 6.72
CA PHE A 51 -4.83 -7.44 5.80
C PHE A 51 -5.04 -8.96 5.94
N MET A 52 -5.14 -9.43 7.17
CA MET A 52 -5.33 -10.87 7.41
C MET A 52 -6.72 -11.33 6.97
N GLN A 53 -7.72 -10.45 7.07
CA GLN A 53 -9.08 -10.78 6.62
C GLN A 53 -9.19 -10.88 5.10
N LEU A 54 -8.24 -10.27 4.37
CA LEU A 54 -8.24 -10.32 2.91
C LEU A 54 -7.50 -11.55 2.39
N ASP A 55 -6.99 -12.39 3.26
CA ASP A 55 -6.32 -13.62 2.89
C ASP A 55 -7.27 -14.80 3.14
N PRO A 56 -7.60 -15.67 2.18
CA PRO A 56 -7.05 -15.69 0.82
C PRO A 56 -7.63 -14.58 -0.06
N PRO A 57 -7.27 -14.57 -1.34
CA PRO A 57 -7.68 -13.50 -2.25
C PRO A 57 -9.17 -13.15 -2.17
N PRO A 58 -9.52 -11.85 -2.42
CA PRO A 58 -8.58 -10.93 -3.02
C PRO A 58 -7.64 -10.33 -1.98
N ILE A 59 -6.34 -10.61 -2.15
CA ILE A 59 -5.31 -9.97 -1.36
C ILE A 59 -5.07 -8.61 -2.00
N PRO A 60 -4.81 -7.55 -1.23
CA PRO A 60 -4.54 -6.27 -1.87
C PRO A 60 -3.28 -6.39 -2.73
N THR A 61 -3.34 -5.85 -3.94
CA THR A 61 -2.19 -5.83 -4.83
C THR A 61 -1.08 -4.97 -4.21
N VAL A 62 -1.46 -3.87 -3.57
CA VAL A 62 -0.53 -2.92 -2.97
C VAL A 62 -1.04 -2.49 -1.61
N VAL A 63 -0.14 -2.35 -0.66
CA VAL A 63 -0.45 -1.69 0.61
C VAL A 63 0.26 -0.34 0.60
N LEU A 64 -0.49 0.73 0.74
CA LEU A 64 0.05 2.07 0.87
C LEU A 64 0.05 2.40 2.36
N LEU A 65 1.22 2.59 2.94
CA LEU A 65 1.40 2.50 4.38
C LEU A 65 2.16 3.70 4.92
N ASP A 66 1.51 4.47 5.78
CA ASP A 66 2.17 5.57 6.48
C ASP A 66 3.11 5.01 7.55
N ASN A 67 4.25 5.67 7.74
CA ASN A 67 5.19 5.22 8.76
C ASN A 67 4.87 5.77 10.15
N ARG A 68 4.41 7.01 10.23
CA ARG A 68 4.16 7.63 11.53
C ARG A 68 2.71 7.50 11.94
N MET A 69 2.43 6.54 12.79
CA MET A 69 1.09 6.28 13.29
C MET A 69 1.19 5.98 14.79
N PRO A 70 0.13 6.27 15.55
CA PRO A 70 0.12 5.87 16.95
C PRO A 70 0.21 4.35 17.08
N GLY A 71 0.94 3.89 18.07
CA GLY A 71 1.11 2.46 18.27
C GLY A 71 2.19 1.90 17.35
N LEU A 72 1.84 0.97 16.50
CA LEU A 72 2.80 0.37 15.58
C LEU A 72 3.19 1.35 14.49
N THR A 73 4.48 1.43 14.20
CA THR A 73 4.94 2.22 13.05
C THR A 73 4.65 1.47 11.76
N GLY A 74 4.69 2.20 10.64
CA GLY A 74 4.54 1.55 9.34
C GLY A 74 5.56 0.47 9.09
N LEU A 75 6.81 0.70 9.52
CA LEU A 75 7.86 -0.33 9.35
C LEU A 75 7.56 -1.59 10.15
N GLN A 76 6.99 -1.45 11.36
CA GLN A 76 6.59 -2.63 12.14
C GLN A 76 5.45 -3.37 11.48
N VAL A 77 4.49 -2.64 10.91
CA VAL A 77 3.37 -3.23 10.20
C VAL A 77 3.86 -3.96 8.94
N ALA A 78 4.77 -3.32 8.20
CA ALA A 78 5.35 -3.92 6.99
C ALA A 78 6.06 -5.22 7.32
N ASP A 79 6.81 -5.25 8.42
CA ASP A 79 7.52 -6.45 8.84
C ASP A 79 6.55 -7.61 9.04
N GLU A 80 5.45 -7.36 9.73
CA GLU A 80 4.44 -8.40 9.96
C GLU A 80 3.76 -8.84 8.67
N MET A 81 3.40 -7.88 7.81
CA MET A 81 2.77 -8.22 6.53
C MET A 81 3.68 -9.07 5.67
N LEU A 82 4.97 -8.73 5.62
CA LEU A 82 5.93 -9.46 4.78
C LEU A 82 6.27 -10.82 5.35
N ARG A 83 6.15 -11.00 6.66
CA ARG A 83 6.28 -12.34 7.24
C ARG A 83 5.12 -13.23 6.82
N HIS A 84 3.94 -12.65 6.69
CA HIS A 84 2.76 -13.38 6.26
C HIS A 84 2.75 -13.62 4.75
N ASN A 85 3.14 -12.63 3.98
CA ASN A 85 3.22 -12.73 2.52
C ASN A 85 4.48 -12.02 2.02
N PRO A 86 5.58 -12.77 1.81
CA PRO A 86 6.85 -12.15 1.40
C PRO A 86 6.81 -11.44 0.05
N ASP A 87 5.83 -11.74 -0.78
CA ASP A 87 5.72 -11.12 -2.10
C ASP A 87 4.82 -9.88 -2.11
N GLN A 88 4.32 -9.47 -0.95
CA GLN A 88 3.43 -8.32 -0.89
C GLN A 88 4.12 -7.05 -1.33
N VAL A 89 3.49 -6.31 -2.23
CA VAL A 89 3.98 -4.99 -2.63
C VAL A 89 3.55 -3.99 -1.58
N ILE A 90 4.51 -3.33 -0.95
CA ILE A 90 4.27 -2.33 0.07
C ILE A 90 4.98 -1.04 -0.33
N ILE A 91 4.26 0.06 -0.31
CA ILE A 91 4.83 1.39 -0.50
C ILE A 91 4.73 2.12 0.83
N LEU A 92 5.88 2.52 1.37
CA LEU A 92 5.91 3.37 2.54
C LEU A 92 5.65 4.80 2.07
N PHE A 93 4.55 5.40 2.53
CA PHE A 93 4.08 6.69 2.06
C PHE A 93 4.11 7.66 3.23
N SER A 94 5.12 8.52 3.30
CA SER A 94 5.35 9.31 4.50
C SER A 94 5.71 10.75 4.18
N ALA A 95 5.33 11.64 5.09
CA ALA A 95 5.72 13.04 5.01
C ALA A 95 7.20 13.23 5.39
N HIS A 96 7.76 12.26 6.10
CA HIS A 96 9.14 12.36 6.62
C HIS A 96 9.93 11.12 6.25
N LEU A 97 10.52 11.15 5.08
CA LEU A 97 11.42 10.09 4.64
C LEU A 97 12.86 10.60 4.76
N ASP A 98 13.68 9.84 5.44
CA ASP A 98 15.11 10.12 5.49
C ASP A 98 15.85 8.82 5.14
N GLY A 99 17.16 8.92 4.99
CA GLY A 99 17.97 7.77 4.57
C GLY A 99 17.86 6.59 5.52
N THR A 100 17.73 6.86 6.83
CA THR A 100 17.61 5.79 7.82
C THR A 100 16.32 5.01 7.63
N VAL A 101 15.21 5.72 7.46
CA VAL A 101 13.91 5.07 7.24
C VAL A 101 13.92 4.29 5.94
N GLU A 102 14.47 4.88 4.89
CA GLU A 102 14.55 4.21 3.59
C GLU A 102 15.42 2.96 3.65
N ASP A 103 16.53 3.01 4.37
CA ASP A 103 17.41 1.86 4.52
C ASP A 103 16.73 0.74 5.30
N GLU A 104 16.01 1.08 6.38
CA GLU A 104 15.28 0.10 7.16
C GLU A 104 14.16 -0.53 6.33
N ALA A 105 13.44 0.28 5.57
CA ALA A 105 12.37 -0.21 4.71
C ALA A 105 12.90 -1.20 3.68
N ARG A 106 14.02 -0.85 3.06
CA ARG A 106 14.63 -1.71 2.05
C ARG A 106 15.09 -3.03 2.68
N ALA A 107 15.68 -2.97 3.86
CA ALA A 107 16.14 -4.16 4.55
C ALA A 107 14.99 -5.10 4.90
N LEU A 108 13.80 -4.56 5.17
CA LEU A 108 12.64 -5.38 5.47
C LEU A 108 11.99 -5.98 4.22
N GLY A 109 12.26 -5.43 3.05
CA GLY A 109 11.62 -5.88 1.82
C GLY A 109 10.48 -4.99 1.35
N VAL A 110 10.35 -3.77 1.91
CA VAL A 110 9.37 -2.79 1.43
C VAL A 110 9.74 -2.43 0.00
N THR A 111 8.74 -2.37 -0.88
CA THR A 111 8.99 -2.25 -2.30
C THR A 111 9.47 -0.86 -2.70
N ALA A 112 8.92 0.18 -2.11
CA ALA A 112 9.32 1.55 -2.41
C ALA A 112 8.94 2.48 -1.28
N CYS A 113 9.61 3.62 -1.22
CA CYS A 113 9.27 4.71 -0.30
C CYS A 113 8.89 5.92 -1.15
N VAL A 114 7.77 6.54 -0.85
CA VAL A 114 7.26 7.69 -1.60
C VAL A 114 6.89 8.78 -0.62
N SER A 115 7.34 10.00 -0.90
CA SER A 115 6.97 11.16 -0.10
C SER A 115 5.50 11.50 -0.32
N LYS A 116 4.80 11.92 0.73
CA LYS A 116 3.43 12.41 0.60
C LYS A 116 3.32 13.61 -0.33
N MET A 117 4.43 14.34 -0.53
CA MET A 117 4.46 15.44 -1.49
C MET A 117 4.33 14.96 -2.93
N ASP A 118 4.65 13.69 -3.17
CA ASP A 118 4.58 13.10 -4.50
C ASP A 118 3.30 12.28 -4.70
N ALA A 119 2.29 12.50 -3.87
CA ALA A 119 1.02 11.76 -3.95
C ALA A 119 0.43 11.71 -5.36
N PRO A 120 0.44 12.80 -6.14
CA PRO A 120 -0.13 12.73 -7.50
C PRO A 120 0.57 11.75 -8.42
N ARG A 121 1.78 11.34 -8.08
CA ARG A 121 2.55 10.38 -8.90
C ARG A 121 2.29 8.93 -8.51
N LEU A 122 1.51 8.69 -7.48
CA LEU A 122 1.25 7.33 -6.99
C LEU A 122 0.79 6.36 -8.09
N PRO A 123 -0.18 6.72 -8.94
CA PRO A 123 -0.61 5.76 -9.96
C PRO A 123 0.52 5.34 -10.90
N GLU A 124 1.35 6.28 -11.32
CA GLU A 124 2.47 5.98 -12.19
C GLU A 124 3.49 5.10 -11.47
N ILE A 125 3.80 5.42 -10.23
CA ILE A 125 4.76 4.67 -9.44
C ILE A 125 4.27 3.24 -9.23
N ILE A 126 3.01 3.07 -8.87
CA ILE A 126 2.44 1.74 -8.65
C ILE A 126 2.49 0.91 -9.92
N ARG A 127 2.14 1.50 -11.07
CA ARG A 127 2.18 0.76 -12.33
C ARG A 127 3.57 0.25 -12.65
N ARG A 128 4.60 0.99 -12.28
CA ARG A 128 5.98 0.56 -12.51
C ARG A 128 6.41 -0.56 -11.58
N LEU A 129 5.79 -0.65 -10.41
CA LEU A 129 6.14 -1.67 -9.43
C LEU A 129 5.41 -2.98 -9.65
N LEU A 130 4.28 -2.95 -10.34
CA LEU A 130 3.49 -4.16 -10.55
C LEU A 130 4.00 -4.91 -11.78
N PRO A 131 3.91 -6.23 -11.76
CA PRO A 131 4.30 -6.99 -12.93
C PRO A 131 3.37 -6.67 -14.08
N THR A 132 3.93 -6.53 -15.28
CA THR A 132 3.13 -6.34 -16.47
C THR A 132 2.76 -7.70 -16.96
N GLY A 133 1.53 -7.95 -17.02
CA GLY A 133 1.09 -9.26 -17.39
C GLY A 133 0.67 -9.42 -18.77
#